data_511756e17535bdd33e57f94348d0d53e
#
_entry.id   511756e17535bdd33e57f94348d0d53e
#
_cell.length_a   1.000
_cell.length_b   1.000
_cell.length_c   1.000
_cell.angle_alpha   90.00
_cell.angle_beta   90.00
_cell.angle_gamma   90.00
#
_symmetry.space_group_name_H-M   'P 1'
#
loop_
_entity.id
_entity.type
_entity.pdbx_description
1 polymer ?
#
loop_
_entity_poly.entity_id
_entity_poly.type
_entity_poly.pdbx_seq_one_letter_code
_entity_poly.pdbx_strand_id
1 'polypeptide(L)'
;MKRLALVAILVAHFGILAAASASADDAPKKQVRVLMVTQSKGFKHGSVSRKDDQLAPSERAVTEMGISSNLFRVDCTQDCEKDFTKANLQNYDIVFFYTTGDLPIKDEDRDYFFNDWLKQKGHGFIGAHSAADTYHNYKPYWDMIGGTFNGHPWGSGETVTVTVHDKTHPASKPWGDEFVIKDEIYRFKNWQPEKVRVLMSLNMAKSAKKEPYHVPILWVKHYGDGKVMHMSLGHNEAVWDNPTYRASLLGGIKWILNLESGDATPNPDLSAAQEAKAKADVEAAGK
;
A
#
# COMPACT_ATOMS: atom_id res chain seq x y z
N MET A 1 -18.49 42.99 88.40
CA MET A 1 -17.67 41.95 87.75
C MET A 1 -18.50 41.32 86.65
N LYS A 2 -18.31 41.71 85.38
CA LYS A 2 -19.06 41.22 84.25
C LYS A 2 -18.15 40.25 83.49
N ARG A 3 -18.57 38.99 83.38
CA ARG A 3 -17.87 37.96 82.59
C ARG A 3 -18.32 38.08 81.15
N LEU A 4 -17.37 38.31 80.19
CA LEU A 4 -17.59 38.22 78.77
C LEU A 4 -17.44 36.73 78.32
N ALA A 5 -18.45 36.22 77.66
CA ALA A 5 -18.41 34.91 77.05
C ALA A 5 -17.95 35.09 75.55
N LEU A 6 -16.88 34.42 75.21
CA LEU A 6 -16.36 34.37 73.80
C LEU A 6 -17.07 33.24 73.07
N VAL A 7 -17.80 33.57 72.02
CA VAL A 7 -18.41 32.56 71.12
C VAL A 7 -17.45 32.35 69.96
N ALA A 8 -16.89 31.13 69.87
CA ALA A 8 -16.06 30.70 68.71
C ALA A 8 -16.98 30.18 67.61
N ILE A 9 -16.96 30.83 66.47
CA ILE A 9 -17.67 30.36 65.26
C ILE A 9 -16.70 29.45 64.46
N LEU A 10 -17.06 28.19 64.38
CA LEU A 10 -16.37 27.18 63.57
C LEU A 10 -16.90 27.27 62.12
N VAL A 11 -16.09 27.77 61.19
CA VAL A 11 -16.41 27.75 59.74
C VAL A 11 -15.90 26.45 59.15
N ALA A 12 -16.81 25.53 58.87
CA ALA A 12 -16.49 24.27 58.15
C ALA A 12 -16.35 24.57 56.63
N HIS A 13 -15.15 24.47 56.13
CA HIS A 13 -14.91 24.50 54.69
C HIS A 13 -15.21 23.11 54.08
N PHE A 14 -16.33 23.00 53.37
CA PHE A 14 -16.62 21.87 52.50
C PHE A 14 -15.81 22.04 51.21
N GLY A 15 -14.69 21.35 51.10
CA GLY A 15 -13.94 21.23 49.85
C GLY A 15 -14.68 20.27 48.89
N ILE A 16 -15.27 20.80 47.84
CA ILE A 16 -15.82 20.00 46.74
C ILE A 16 -14.62 19.50 45.94
N LEU A 17 -14.26 18.23 46.10
CA LEU A 17 -13.38 17.53 45.14
C LEU A 17 -14.17 17.33 43.83
N ALA A 18 -13.90 18.16 42.84
CA ALA A 18 -14.31 17.90 41.48
C ALA A 18 -13.43 16.71 40.93
N ALA A 19 -14.02 15.51 40.89
CA ALA A 19 -13.43 14.42 40.16
C ALA A 19 -13.48 14.78 38.68
N ALA A 20 -12.32 15.10 38.09
CA ALA A 20 -12.19 15.23 36.66
C ALA A 20 -12.41 13.81 36.05
N SER A 21 -13.55 13.63 35.41
CA SER A 21 -13.79 12.44 34.57
C SER A 21 -12.83 12.54 33.39
N ALA A 22 -11.77 11.74 33.40
CA ALA A 22 -10.97 11.50 32.21
C ALA A 22 -11.91 10.95 31.16
N SER A 23 -12.05 11.66 30.02
CA SER A 23 -12.81 11.20 28.88
C SER A 23 -12.13 9.97 28.31
N ALA A 24 -12.93 8.98 27.88
CA ALA A 24 -12.45 7.73 27.28
C ALA A 24 -11.62 7.91 25.96
N ASP A 25 -11.39 9.15 25.54
CA ASP A 25 -10.60 9.54 24.37
C ASP A 25 -9.08 9.67 24.62
N ASP A 26 -8.62 9.54 25.88
CA ASP A 26 -7.19 9.69 26.24
C ASP A 26 -6.39 8.37 26.27
N ALA A 27 -6.96 7.26 25.80
CA ALA A 27 -6.15 6.06 25.57
C ALA A 27 -5.17 6.34 24.41
N PRO A 28 -3.85 6.11 24.58
CA PRO A 28 -2.90 6.31 23.49
C PRO A 28 -3.35 5.49 22.26
N LYS A 29 -3.65 6.19 21.15
CA LYS A 29 -4.04 5.53 19.90
C LYS A 29 -2.95 4.52 19.57
N LYS A 30 -3.31 3.25 19.42
CA LYS A 30 -2.38 2.19 19.01
C LYS A 30 -1.70 2.66 17.72
N GLN A 31 -0.37 2.80 17.74
CA GLN A 31 0.38 3.21 16.55
C GLN A 31 0.27 2.12 15.49
N VAL A 32 -0.12 2.49 14.28
CA VAL A 32 -0.19 1.59 13.13
C VAL A 32 1.19 0.99 12.84
N ARG A 33 1.24 -0.30 12.57
CA ARG A 33 2.49 -1.02 12.24
C ARG A 33 2.41 -1.67 10.88
N VAL A 34 3.48 -1.50 10.11
CA VAL A 34 3.66 -2.08 8.77
C VAL A 34 4.80 -3.09 8.81
N LEU A 35 4.54 -4.32 8.38
CA LEU A 35 5.58 -5.29 8.08
C LEU A 35 5.95 -5.16 6.61
N MET A 36 7.13 -4.60 6.32
CA MET A 36 7.64 -4.47 4.96
C MET A 36 8.59 -5.62 4.64
N VAL A 37 8.19 -6.45 3.68
CA VAL A 37 8.95 -7.60 3.20
C VAL A 37 9.60 -7.24 1.87
N THR A 38 10.94 -7.36 1.81
CA THR A 38 11.75 -7.06 0.62
C THR A 38 12.66 -8.25 0.23
N GLN A 39 12.28 -9.45 0.64
CA GLN A 39 13.00 -10.67 0.28
C GLN A 39 12.79 -11.01 -1.20
N SER A 40 13.88 -11.32 -1.91
CA SER A 40 13.84 -11.77 -3.30
C SER A 40 14.28 -13.23 -3.39
N LYS A 41 13.44 -14.08 -3.99
CA LYS A 41 13.75 -15.48 -4.34
C LYS A 41 13.88 -15.67 -5.86
N GLY A 42 13.57 -14.64 -6.64
CA GLY A 42 13.85 -14.47 -8.06
C GLY A 42 14.84 -13.34 -8.28
N PHE A 43 14.54 -12.44 -9.24
CA PHE A 43 15.38 -11.28 -9.52
C PHE A 43 15.43 -10.31 -8.31
N LYS A 44 16.63 -9.88 -7.94
CA LYS A 44 16.83 -8.92 -6.85
C LYS A 44 17.03 -7.50 -7.42
N HIS A 45 16.04 -6.63 -7.21
CA HIS A 45 16.08 -5.23 -7.63
C HIS A 45 17.08 -4.40 -6.81
N GLY A 46 17.64 -3.34 -7.42
CA GLY A 46 18.48 -2.35 -6.71
C GLY A 46 17.71 -1.71 -5.54
N SER A 47 16.45 -1.37 -5.77
CA SER A 47 15.56 -0.75 -4.78
C SER A 47 15.30 -1.58 -3.50
N VAL A 48 15.57 -2.89 -3.51
CA VAL A 48 15.49 -3.79 -2.33
C VAL A 48 16.86 -4.30 -1.89
N SER A 49 17.94 -3.81 -2.49
CA SER A 49 19.30 -4.24 -2.16
C SER A 49 19.85 -3.44 -0.99
N ARG A 50 19.99 -4.09 0.17
CA ARG A 50 20.68 -3.53 1.33
C ARG A 50 22.18 -3.50 1.06
N LYS A 51 22.83 -2.43 1.53
CA LYS A 51 24.31 -2.31 1.56
C LYS A 51 24.73 -2.29 3.02
N ASP A 52 25.54 -3.25 3.40
CA ASP A 52 25.90 -3.46 4.79
C ASP A 52 24.65 -3.58 5.68
N ASP A 53 24.62 -2.90 6.82
CA ASP A 53 23.49 -2.87 7.76
C ASP A 53 22.47 -1.77 7.45
N GLN A 54 22.55 -1.11 6.27
CA GLN A 54 21.64 -0.04 5.92
C GLN A 54 20.37 -0.55 5.23
N LEU A 55 19.26 0.10 5.50
CA LEU A 55 18.00 -0.16 4.80
C LEU A 55 18.17 0.05 3.30
N ALA A 56 17.52 -0.81 2.51
CA ALA A 56 17.42 -0.64 1.07
C ALA A 56 16.67 0.66 0.71
N PRO A 57 16.84 1.22 -0.52
CA PRO A 57 16.18 2.46 -0.92
C PRO A 57 14.67 2.48 -0.68
N SER A 58 13.97 1.39 -1.02
CA SER A 58 12.52 1.27 -0.79
C SER A 58 12.16 1.21 0.71
N GLU A 59 12.92 0.45 1.50
CA GLU A 59 12.71 0.32 2.94
C GLU A 59 12.91 1.66 3.65
N ARG A 60 13.97 2.38 3.28
CA ARG A 60 14.25 3.74 3.79
C ARG A 60 13.10 4.69 3.46
N ALA A 61 12.64 4.70 2.20
CA ALA A 61 11.57 5.59 1.76
C ALA A 61 10.27 5.36 2.55
N VAL A 62 9.87 4.09 2.77
CA VAL A 62 8.64 3.76 3.52
C VAL A 62 8.81 4.07 5.01
N THR A 63 10.00 3.84 5.58
CA THR A 63 10.30 4.19 6.97
C THR A 63 10.25 5.71 7.19
N GLU A 64 10.87 6.49 6.29
CA GLU A 64 10.83 7.96 6.34
C GLU A 64 9.41 8.51 6.21
N MET A 65 8.56 7.90 5.36
CA MET A 65 7.14 8.26 5.28
C MET A 65 6.40 8.03 6.60
N GLY A 66 6.65 6.90 7.26
CA GLY A 66 6.06 6.59 8.57
C GLY A 66 6.45 7.62 9.62
N ILE A 67 7.73 7.96 9.69
CA ILE A 67 8.27 8.96 10.62
C ILE A 67 7.70 10.35 10.32
N SER A 68 7.79 10.82 9.08
CA SER A 68 7.40 12.18 8.69
C SER A 68 5.89 12.43 8.81
N SER A 69 5.07 11.42 8.54
CA SER A 69 3.62 11.50 8.70
C SER A 69 3.15 11.30 10.15
N ASN A 70 4.00 10.77 11.01
CA ASN A 70 3.66 10.31 12.38
C ASN A 70 2.45 9.35 12.42
N LEU A 71 2.20 8.62 11.32
CA LEU A 71 1.02 7.77 11.16
C LEU A 71 1.30 6.31 11.48
N PHE A 72 2.46 5.79 11.06
CA PHE A 72 2.80 4.37 11.21
C PHE A 72 4.29 4.16 11.47
N ARG A 73 4.62 2.97 11.96
CA ARG A 73 6.00 2.45 12.03
C ARG A 73 6.16 1.29 11.08
N VAL A 74 7.40 1.09 10.62
CA VAL A 74 7.76 0.04 9.67
C VAL A 74 8.82 -0.85 10.29
N ASP A 75 8.57 -2.15 10.24
CA ASP A 75 9.59 -3.16 10.47
C ASP A 75 9.91 -3.81 9.11
N CYS A 76 11.16 -3.69 8.67
CA CYS A 76 11.62 -4.18 7.37
C CYS A 76 12.32 -5.53 7.51
N THR A 77 11.90 -6.52 6.74
CA THR A 77 12.53 -7.86 6.75
C THR A 77 12.86 -8.37 5.35
N GLN A 78 13.94 -9.16 5.27
CA GLN A 78 14.32 -10.00 4.13
C GLN A 78 14.40 -11.48 4.54
N ASP A 79 13.76 -11.83 5.66
CA ASP A 79 13.69 -13.19 6.22
C ASP A 79 12.24 -13.55 6.55
N CYS A 80 11.51 -14.05 5.53
CA CYS A 80 10.10 -14.43 5.69
C CYS A 80 9.93 -15.65 6.60
N GLU A 81 10.89 -16.56 6.61
CA GLU A 81 10.81 -17.78 7.44
C GLU A 81 10.75 -17.44 8.91
N LYS A 82 11.51 -16.42 9.33
CA LYS A 82 11.54 -15.93 10.70
C LYS A 82 10.40 -14.97 11.02
N ASP A 83 10.17 -13.98 10.15
CA ASP A 83 9.39 -12.81 10.51
C ASP A 83 7.95 -12.84 9.97
N PHE A 84 7.64 -13.63 8.93
CA PHE A 84 6.30 -13.76 8.39
C PHE A 84 5.58 -14.98 8.99
N THR A 85 5.27 -14.91 10.27
CA THR A 85 4.58 -15.98 11.00
C THR A 85 3.23 -15.52 11.49
N LYS A 86 2.30 -16.45 11.69
CA LYS A 86 0.98 -16.18 12.28
C LYS A 86 1.08 -15.40 13.59
N ALA A 87 2.01 -15.76 14.44
CA ALA A 87 2.23 -15.10 15.73
C ALA A 87 2.70 -13.65 15.54
N ASN A 88 3.66 -13.42 14.63
CA ASN A 88 4.20 -12.09 14.39
C ASN A 88 3.24 -11.17 13.65
N LEU A 89 2.45 -11.70 12.71
CA LEU A 89 1.44 -10.93 11.97
C LEU A 89 0.41 -10.25 12.88
N GLN A 90 0.14 -10.80 14.09
CA GLN A 90 -0.74 -10.17 15.08
C GLN A 90 -0.28 -8.76 15.52
N ASN A 91 0.98 -8.43 15.29
CA ASN A 91 1.56 -7.14 15.67
C ASN A 91 1.39 -6.06 14.60
N TYR A 92 0.87 -6.40 13.42
CA TYR A 92 0.82 -5.50 12.27
C TYR A 92 -0.62 -5.24 11.82
N ASP A 93 -0.80 -4.11 11.15
CA ASP A 93 -2.05 -3.68 10.54
C ASP A 93 -1.93 -3.73 9.00
N ILE A 94 -0.71 -3.59 8.44
CA ILE A 94 -0.44 -3.64 7.01
C ILE A 94 0.77 -4.53 6.74
N VAL A 95 0.66 -5.37 5.69
CA VAL A 95 1.78 -6.06 5.06
C VAL A 95 2.11 -5.36 3.75
N PHE A 96 3.38 -5.03 3.57
CA PHE A 96 3.89 -4.37 2.37
C PHE A 96 4.92 -5.28 1.68
N PHE A 97 4.66 -5.71 0.44
CA PHE A 97 5.58 -6.53 -0.34
C PHE A 97 6.27 -5.74 -1.45
N TYR A 98 7.58 -5.88 -1.52
CA TYR A 98 8.39 -5.64 -2.70
C TYR A 98 9.33 -6.85 -2.85
N THR A 99 8.78 -7.93 -3.39
CA THR A 99 9.34 -9.28 -3.34
C THR A 99 9.37 -9.91 -4.73
N THR A 100 10.09 -11.02 -4.89
CA THR A 100 10.07 -11.86 -6.09
C THR A 100 10.14 -13.33 -5.74
N GLY A 101 9.55 -14.17 -6.59
CA GLY A 101 9.64 -15.63 -6.51
C GLY A 101 8.84 -16.25 -5.36
N ASP A 102 9.10 -17.51 -5.07
CA ASP A 102 8.39 -18.25 -4.02
C ASP A 102 9.08 -18.02 -2.67
N LEU A 103 8.48 -17.18 -1.84
CA LEU A 103 9.01 -16.85 -0.52
C LEU A 103 8.93 -18.06 0.42
N PRO A 104 9.90 -18.26 1.33
CA PRO A 104 9.94 -19.39 2.25
C PRO A 104 9.01 -19.15 3.45
N ILE A 105 7.73 -18.87 3.18
CA ILE A 105 6.68 -18.76 4.19
C ILE A 105 6.07 -20.13 4.36
N LYS A 106 5.95 -20.61 5.60
CA LYS A 106 5.29 -21.89 5.89
C LYS A 106 3.85 -21.87 5.43
N ASP A 107 3.34 -23.01 4.97
CA ASP A 107 1.98 -23.11 4.45
C ASP A 107 0.94 -22.64 5.46
N GLU A 108 1.09 -23.01 6.74
CA GLU A 108 0.18 -22.60 7.82
C GLU A 108 0.14 -21.08 8.05
N ASP A 109 1.29 -20.40 7.96
CA ASP A 109 1.41 -18.94 8.12
C ASP A 109 0.84 -18.23 6.87
N ARG A 110 1.10 -18.77 5.68
CA ARG A 110 0.57 -18.29 4.42
C ARG A 110 -0.95 -18.43 4.36
N ASP A 111 -1.49 -19.59 4.73
CA ASP A 111 -2.93 -19.85 4.78
C ASP A 111 -3.63 -18.93 5.77
N TYR A 112 -3.04 -18.73 6.95
CA TYR A 112 -3.55 -17.78 7.93
C TYR A 112 -3.58 -16.35 7.37
N PHE A 113 -2.50 -15.91 6.69
CA PHE A 113 -2.44 -14.58 6.10
C PHE A 113 -3.58 -14.33 5.11
N PHE A 114 -3.80 -15.25 4.14
CA PHE A 114 -4.80 -15.07 3.08
C PHE A 114 -6.24 -15.32 3.53
N ASN A 115 -6.46 -16.28 4.44
CA ASN A 115 -7.79 -16.72 4.77
C ASN A 115 -8.39 -16.04 5.99
N ASP A 116 -7.53 -15.57 6.89
CA ASP A 116 -7.96 -14.99 8.17
C ASP A 116 -7.46 -13.54 8.32
N TRP A 117 -6.16 -13.33 8.37
CA TRP A 117 -5.57 -12.04 8.75
C TRP A 117 -5.95 -10.91 7.79
N LEU A 118 -5.69 -11.08 6.49
CA LEU A 118 -5.93 -10.02 5.50
C LEU A 118 -7.42 -9.73 5.29
N LYS A 119 -8.32 -10.67 5.61
CA LYS A 119 -9.75 -10.47 5.46
C LYS A 119 -10.40 -9.68 6.60
N GLN A 120 -9.65 -9.34 7.65
CA GLN A 120 -10.16 -8.60 8.79
C GLN A 120 -10.21 -7.10 8.50
N LYS A 121 -11.21 -6.42 9.07
CA LYS A 121 -11.32 -4.96 9.00
C LYS A 121 -10.11 -4.28 9.65
N GLY A 122 -9.54 -3.32 8.95
CA GLY A 122 -8.36 -2.56 9.41
C GLY A 122 -7.03 -3.18 8.98
N HIS A 123 -7.05 -4.40 8.40
CA HIS A 123 -5.86 -4.99 7.82
C HIS A 123 -5.76 -4.68 6.32
N GLY A 124 -4.53 -4.63 5.82
CA GLY A 124 -4.30 -4.40 4.40
C GLY A 124 -3.00 -4.94 3.86
N PHE A 125 -2.97 -5.00 2.53
CA PHE A 125 -1.79 -5.39 1.76
C PHE A 125 -1.44 -4.31 0.75
N ILE A 126 -0.16 -4.00 0.65
CA ILE A 126 0.40 -3.17 -0.40
C ILE A 126 1.45 -3.98 -1.16
N GLY A 127 1.27 -4.11 -2.47
CA GLY A 127 2.30 -4.63 -3.37
C GLY A 127 2.93 -3.49 -4.14
N ALA A 128 4.27 -3.43 -4.16
CA ALA A 128 5.02 -2.54 -5.02
C ALA A 128 5.74 -3.34 -6.10
N HIS A 129 5.70 -2.84 -7.34
CA HIS A 129 6.44 -3.34 -8.50
C HIS A 129 6.43 -4.87 -8.59
N SER A 130 7.55 -5.52 -8.28
CA SER A 130 7.71 -6.96 -8.40
C SER A 130 6.97 -7.79 -7.35
N ALA A 131 6.18 -7.19 -6.48
CA ALA A 131 5.23 -7.98 -5.69
C ALA A 131 4.31 -8.82 -6.59
N ALA A 132 4.02 -8.36 -7.82
CA ALA A 132 3.30 -9.15 -8.82
C ALA A 132 4.11 -10.32 -9.41
N ASP A 133 5.42 -10.37 -9.19
CA ASP A 133 6.34 -11.45 -9.58
C ASP A 133 6.62 -12.44 -8.43
N THR A 134 5.69 -12.53 -7.49
CA THR A 134 5.75 -13.42 -6.33
C THR A 134 4.70 -14.52 -6.47
N TYR A 135 5.03 -15.74 -6.05
CA TYR A 135 4.12 -16.89 -6.04
C TYR A 135 3.39 -17.14 -7.37
N HIS A 136 4.12 -17.27 -8.46
CA HIS A 136 3.57 -17.45 -9.82
C HIS A 136 2.59 -18.61 -9.98
N ASN A 137 2.73 -19.65 -9.18
CA ASN A 137 1.91 -20.86 -9.25
C ASN A 137 0.93 -21.02 -8.08
N TYR A 138 0.72 -19.96 -7.30
CA TYR A 138 -0.16 -19.99 -6.13
C TYR A 138 -1.39 -19.10 -6.34
N LYS A 139 -2.51 -19.73 -6.72
CA LYS A 139 -3.74 -19.03 -7.08
C LYS A 139 -4.29 -18.06 -6.02
N PRO A 140 -4.27 -18.38 -4.70
CA PRO A 140 -4.72 -17.41 -3.68
C PRO A 140 -3.96 -16.08 -3.73
N TYR A 141 -2.67 -16.09 -4.08
CA TYR A 141 -1.89 -14.87 -4.28
C TYR A 141 -2.40 -14.05 -5.47
N TRP A 142 -2.71 -14.70 -6.61
CA TRP A 142 -3.26 -14.01 -7.78
C TRP A 142 -4.61 -13.39 -7.49
N ASP A 143 -5.47 -14.15 -6.78
CA ASP A 143 -6.80 -13.67 -6.37
C ASP A 143 -6.70 -12.49 -5.41
N MET A 144 -5.65 -12.43 -4.59
CA MET A 144 -5.40 -11.33 -3.68
C MET A 144 -4.86 -10.10 -4.44
N ILE A 145 -3.78 -10.25 -5.22
CA ILE A 145 -3.12 -9.10 -5.84
C ILE A 145 -3.82 -8.61 -7.12
N GLY A 146 -4.59 -9.46 -7.82
CA GLY A 146 -5.39 -9.11 -8.99
C GLY A 146 -4.72 -9.35 -10.34
N GLY A 147 -3.44 -9.67 -10.39
CA GLY A 147 -2.69 -10.01 -11.59
C GLY A 147 -1.26 -10.40 -11.27
N THR A 148 -0.61 -11.16 -12.16
CA THR A 148 0.77 -11.62 -11.97
C THR A 148 1.65 -11.21 -13.14
N PHE A 149 2.93 -11.04 -12.88
CA PHE A 149 3.94 -10.65 -13.85
C PHE A 149 3.94 -11.53 -15.10
N ASN A 150 4.04 -10.89 -16.27
CA ASN A 150 4.15 -11.56 -17.58
C ASN A 150 5.09 -10.81 -18.53
N GLY A 151 6.26 -10.40 -18.02
CA GLY A 151 7.26 -9.64 -18.77
C GLY A 151 7.15 -8.13 -18.58
N HIS A 152 8.19 -7.45 -19.02
CA HIS A 152 8.34 -5.99 -18.92
C HIS A 152 8.67 -5.40 -20.30
N PRO A 153 7.68 -5.18 -21.18
CA PRO A 153 7.92 -4.62 -22.52
C PRO A 153 8.63 -3.25 -22.49
N TRP A 154 8.40 -2.46 -21.44
CA TRP A 154 9.09 -1.20 -21.19
C TRP A 154 10.13 -1.41 -20.08
N GLY A 155 11.41 -1.33 -20.45
CA GLY A 155 12.52 -1.52 -19.51
C GLY A 155 12.75 -0.31 -18.59
N SER A 156 13.60 -0.47 -17.59
CA SER A 156 13.91 0.55 -16.58
C SER A 156 14.48 1.88 -17.12
N GLY A 157 15.03 1.86 -18.33
CA GLY A 157 15.54 3.05 -19.03
C GLY A 157 14.47 3.85 -19.76
N GLU A 158 13.28 3.33 -19.95
CA GLU A 158 12.22 3.95 -20.75
C GLU A 158 11.42 4.98 -19.96
N THR A 159 11.00 6.02 -20.67
CA THR A 159 10.12 7.06 -20.13
C THR A 159 8.73 6.84 -20.69
N VAL A 160 7.74 6.77 -19.81
CA VAL A 160 6.35 6.48 -20.17
C VAL A 160 5.40 7.55 -19.64
N THR A 161 4.25 7.68 -20.28
CA THR A 161 3.15 8.53 -19.83
C THR A 161 2.08 7.66 -19.18
N VAL A 162 1.60 8.06 -18.00
CA VAL A 162 0.57 7.37 -17.23
C VAL A 162 -0.65 8.27 -17.10
N THR A 163 -1.84 7.74 -17.43
CA THR A 163 -3.12 8.42 -17.26
C THR A 163 -3.75 8.06 -15.91
N VAL A 164 -4.25 9.06 -15.19
CA VAL A 164 -4.99 8.90 -13.94
C VAL A 164 -6.49 8.86 -14.24
N HIS A 165 -7.14 7.75 -13.94
CA HIS A 165 -8.58 7.55 -14.20
C HIS A 165 -9.45 7.94 -13.02
N ASP A 166 -8.97 7.73 -11.78
CA ASP A 166 -9.66 8.19 -10.57
C ASP A 166 -8.80 9.24 -9.85
N LYS A 167 -9.21 10.51 -9.96
CA LYS A 167 -8.50 11.67 -9.41
C LYS A 167 -8.89 11.97 -7.96
N THR A 168 -9.85 11.23 -7.42
CA THR A 168 -10.40 11.44 -6.08
C THR A 168 -9.86 10.44 -5.07
N HIS A 169 -9.48 9.25 -5.53
CA HIS A 169 -8.95 8.22 -4.64
C HIS A 169 -7.61 8.68 -4.01
N PRO A 170 -7.40 8.53 -2.68
CA PRO A 170 -6.21 9.03 -1.99
C PRO A 170 -4.89 8.56 -2.60
N ALA A 171 -4.85 7.33 -3.14
CA ALA A 171 -3.64 6.76 -3.73
C ALA A 171 -3.29 7.34 -5.11
N SER A 172 -4.25 7.84 -5.89
CA SER A 172 -4.02 8.39 -7.23
C SER A 172 -4.08 9.92 -7.29
N LYS A 173 -4.82 10.55 -6.37
CA LYS A 173 -5.00 12.01 -6.29
C LYS A 173 -3.70 12.84 -6.38
N PRO A 174 -2.56 12.44 -5.78
CA PRO A 174 -1.33 13.22 -5.86
C PRO A 174 -0.77 13.41 -7.28
N TRP A 175 -1.15 12.54 -8.23
CA TRP A 175 -0.59 12.52 -9.59
C TRP A 175 -1.26 13.47 -10.58
N GLY A 176 -2.40 14.09 -10.25
CA GLY A 176 -3.17 14.93 -11.14
C GLY A 176 -3.89 14.12 -12.24
N ASP A 177 -3.83 14.59 -13.48
CA ASP A 177 -4.55 13.98 -14.61
C ASP A 177 -3.70 12.96 -15.37
N GLU A 178 -2.43 13.31 -15.54
CA GLU A 178 -1.44 12.54 -16.31
C GLU A 178 -0.05 12.95 -15.86
N PHE A 179 0.90 12.02 -15.92
CA PHE A 179 2.30 12.30 -15.59
C PHE A 179 3.25 11.48 -16.46
N VAL A 180 4.50 11.92 -16.49
CA VAL A 180 5.61 11.24 -17.17
C VAL A 180 6.57 10.70 -16.14
N ILE A 181 7.00 9.45 -16.30
CA ILE A 181 7.93 8.80 -15.39
C ILE A 181 8.89 7.89 -16.14
N LYS A 182 10.13 7.79 -15.65
CA LYS A 182 11.13 6.84 -16.13
C LYS A 182 11.16 5.67 -15.17
N ASP A 183 10.59 4.54 -15.61
CA ASP A 183 10.55 3.30 -14.82
C ASP A 183 10.28 2.09 -15.71
N GLU A 184 10.51 0.88 -15.17
CA GLU A 184 10.11 -0.37 -15.80
C GLU A 184 8.61 -0.61 -15.66
N ILE A 185 7.97 -1.04 -16.75
CA ILE A 185 6.53 -1.28 -16.75
C ILE A 185 6.23 -2.75 -17.05
N TYR A 186 5.50 -3.37 -16.14
CA TYR A 186 5.08 -4.76 -16.24
C TYR A 186 3.83 -4.93 -17.10
N ARG A 187 3.81 -6.03 -17.86
CA ARG A 187 2.60 -6.66 -18.38
C ARG A 187 2.14 -7.74 -17.41
N PHE A 188 0.83 -7.96 -17.33
CA PHE A 188 0.25 -8.93 -16.41
C PHE A 188 -0.43 -10.09 -17.15
N LYS A 189 -0.38 -11.29 -16.54
CA LYS A 189 -1.25 -12.44 -16.79
C LYS A 189 -2.12 -12.68 -15.57
N ASN A 190 -3.10 -13.58 -15.67
CA ASN A 190 -4.08 -13.82 -14.60
C ASN A 190 -4.76 -12.52 -14.13
N TRP A 191 -4.86 -11.55 -15.03
CA TRP A 191 -5.46 -10.26 -14.75
C TRP A 191 -6.97 -10.40 -14.52
N GLN A 192 -7.48 -9.79 -13.45
CA GLN A 192 -8.86 -9.94 -12.97
C GLN A 192 -9.57 -8.58 -12.91
N PRO A 193 -9.90 -7.97 -14.06
CA PRO A 193 -10.50 -6.63 -14.11
C PRO A 193 -11.84 -6.55 -13.38
N GLU A 194 -12.57 -7.68 -13.29
CA GLU A 194 -13.86 -7.78 -12.59
C GLU A 194 -13.73 -7.74 -11.06
N LYS A 195 -12.51 -7.82 -10.53
CA LYS A 195 -12.24 -7.82 -9.08
C LYS A 195 -11.47 -6.62 -8.58
N VAL A 196 -11.00 -5.76 -9.48
CA VAL A 196 -10.14 -4.62 -9.13
C VAL A 196 -10.74 -3.30 -9.63
N ARG A 197 -10.45 -2.22 -8.92
CA ARG A 197 -10.62 -0.86 -9.43
C ARG A 197 -9.28 -0.34 -9.91
N VAL A 198 -9.14 -0.13 -11.20
CA VAL A 198 -7.97 0.51 -11.81
C VAL A 198 -8.05 2.01 -11.59
N LEU A 199 -7.02 2.57 -10.97
CA LEU A 199 -6.89 4.00 -10.70
C LEU A 199 -6.01 4.71 -11.73
N MET A 200 -4.97 4.02 -12.25
CA MET A 200 -4.04 4.54 -13.25
C MET A 200 -3.65 3.45 -14.24
N SER A 201 -3.38 3.84 -15.48
CA SER A 201 -2.82 2.94 -16.51
C SER A 201 -1.85 3.67 -17.44
N LEU A 202 -1.01 2.90 -18.12
CA LEU A 202 -0.14 3.39 -19.18
C LEU A 202 -0.97 4.07 -20.27
N ASN A 203 -0.56 5.26 -20.70
CA ASN A 203 -1.15 5.92 -21.87
C ASN A 203 -0.55 5.33 -23.15
N MET A 204 -1.21 4.32 -23.71
CA MET A 204 -0.70 3.62 -24.89
C MET A 204 -0.58 4.54 -26.11
N ALA A 205 -1.47 5.51 -26.29
CA ALA A 205 -1.41 6.47 -27.39
C ALA A 205 -0.11 7.31 -27.37
N LYS A 206 0.40 7.63 -26.17
CA LYS A 206 1.64 8.39 -25.96
C LYS A 206 2.87 7.52 -25.77
N SER A 207 2.72 6.19 -25.69
CA SER A 207 3.84 5.26 -25.58
C SER A 207 4.60 5.17 -26.90
N ALA A 208 5.94 5.19 -26.85
CA ALA A 208 6.78 4.93 -28.02
C ALA A 208 6.61 3.49 -28.54
N LYS A 209 6.47 2.53 -27.64
CA LYS A 209 6.12 1.16 -27.94
C LYS A 209 4.61 0.97 -27.83
N LYS A 210 3.99 0.43 -28.88
CA LYS A 210 2.56 0.12 -28.92
C LYS A 210 2.35 -1.36 -28.64
N GLU A 211 1.43 -1.66 -27.75
CA GLU A 211 1.03 -3.03 -27.42
C GLU A 211 -0.50 -3.12 -27.40
N PRO A 212 -1.11 -4.22 -27.90
CA PRO A 212 -2.54 -4.31 -28.13
C PRO A 212 -3.34 -4.69 -26.86
N TYR A 213 -2.93 -4.23 -25.68
CA TYR A 213 -3.56 -4.57 -24.42
C TYR A 213 -3.51 -3.43 -23.41
N HIS A 214 -4.41 -3.48 -22.44
CA HIS A 214 -4.42 -2.59 -21.29
C HIS A 214 -3.25 -2.88 -20.35
N VAL A 215 -2.59 -1.83 -19.83
CA VAL A 215 -1.48 -1.93 -18.88
C VAL A 215 -1.82 -1.11 -17.63
N PRO A 216 -2.41 -1.73 -16.59
CA PRO A 216 -2.70 -1.06 -15.33
C PRO A 216 -1.41 -0.76 -14.56
N ILE A 217 -1.37 0.39 -13.89
CA ILE A 217 -0.22 0.88 -13.11
C ILE A 217 -0.54 0.91 -11.62
N LEU A 218 -1.74 1.35 -11.25
CA LEU A 218 -2.21 1.35 -9.88
C LEU A 218 -3.63 0.84 -9.83
N TRP A 219 -3.87 -0.10 -8.93
CA TRP A 219 -5.22 -0.60 -8.66
C TRP A 219 -5.43 -0.93 -7.19
N VAL A 220 -6.69 -0.96 -6.81
CA VAL A 220 -7.14 -1.28 -5.45
C VAL A 220 -8.30 -2.26 -5.48
N LYS A 221 -8.52 -2.97 -4.38
CA LYS A 221 -9.68 -3.84 -4.20
C LYS A 221 -9.96 -4.12 -2.72
N HIS A 222 -11.16 -4.58 -2.43
CA HIS A 222 -11.47 -5.25 -1.17
C HIS A 222 -11.03 -6.71 -1.21
N TYR A 223 -10.62 -7.24 -0.05
CA TYR A 223 -10.31 -8.64 0.16
C TYR A 223 -10.90 -9.09 1.49
N GLY A 224 -12.15 -9.61 1.47
CA GLY A 224 -12.99 -9.67 2.66
C GLY A 224 -13.28 -8.25 3.17
N ASP A 225 -13.10 -8.01 4.46
CA ASP A 225 -13.20 -6.67 5.07
C ASP A 225 -11.87 -5.90 5.03
N GLY A 226 -10.79 -6.55 4.60
CA GLY A 226 -9.49 -5.93 4.38
C GLY A 226 -9.36 -5.27 3.02
N LYS A 227 -8.21 -4.65 2.76
CA LYS A 227 -7.96 -3.85 1.56
C LYS A 227 -6.62 -4.17 0.92
N VAL A 228 -6.58 -4.18 -0.39
CA VAL A 228 -5.38 -4.46 -1.19
C VAL A 228 -5.15 -3.31 -2.15
N MET A 229 -3.90 -2.87 -2.23
CA MET A 229 -3.40 -1.92 -3.23
C MET A 229 -2.18 -2.52 -3.92
N HIS A 230 -2.08 -2.39 -5.23
CA HIS A 230 -0.86 -2.67 -5.97
C HIS A 230 -0.44 -1.46 -6.80
N MET A 231 0.83 -1.04 -6.61
CA MET A 231 1.51 0.01 -7.35
C MET A 231 2.60 -0.63 -8.21
N SER A 232 2.40 -0.70 -9.52
CA SER A 232 3.32 -1.36 -10.45
C SER A 232 4.64 -0.62 -10.66
N LEU A 233 4.71 0.67 -10.34
CA LEU A 233 5.95 1.46 -10.35
C LEU A 233 6.86 1.10 -9.17
N GLY A 234 8.17 1.41 -9.30
CA GLY A 234 9.14 1.27 -8.22
C GLY A 234 10.38 0.45 -8.56
N HIS A 235 10.62 0.09 -9.85
CA HIS A 235 11.85 -0.57 -10.27
C HIS A 235 13.07 0.28 -9.96
N ASN A 236 13.07 1.52 -10.44
CA ASN A 236 14.18 2.44 -10.28
C ASN A 236 14.23 3.03 -8.87
N GLU A 237 15.43 3.12 -8.30
CA GLU A 237 15.64 3.72 -6.97
C GLU A 237 15.12 5.16 -6.91
N ALA A 238 15.29 5.94 -7.98
CA ALA A 238 14.82 7.32 -8.08
C ALA A 238 13.30 7.48 -7.94
N VAL A 239 12.52 6.43 -8.23
CA VAL A 239 11.06 6.46 -8.03
C VAL A 239 10.73 6.53 -6.53
N TRP A 240 11.52 5.90 -5.67
CA TRP A 240 11.34 5.92 -4.22
C TRP A 240 11.68 7.27 -3.58
N ASP A 241 12.47 8.10 -4.28
CA ASP A 241 12.77 9.49 -3.88
C ASP A 241 11.74 10.50 -4.43
N ASN A 242 10.85 10.08 -5.36
CA ASN A 242 9.83 10.95 -5.92
C ASN A 242 8.75 11.28 -4.87
N PRO A 243 8.53 12.58 -4.53
CA PRO A 243 7.57 12.96 -3.50
C PRO A 243 6.13 12.62 -3.85
N THR A 244 5.75 12.64 -5.13
CA THR A 244 4.41 12.26 -5.59
C THR A 244 4.17 10.75 -5.45
N TYR A 245 5.18 9.93 -5.75
CA TYR A 245 5.12 8.49 -5.51
C TYR A 245 4.94 8.16 -4.02
N ARG A 246 5.73 8.80 -3.16
CA ARG A 246 5.60 8.67 -1.69
C ARG A 246 4.21 9.13 -1.20
N ALA A 247 3.71 10.27 -1.70
CA ALA A 247 2.37 10.76 -1.37
C ALA A 247 1.28 9.78 -1.83
N SER A 248 1.44 9.14 -2.98
CA SER A 248 0.56 8.09 -3.50
C SER A 248 0.51 6.86 -2.58
N LEU A 249 1.67 6.35 -2.16
CA LEU A 249 1.75 5.24 -1.20
C LEU A 249 1.13 5.61 0.15
N LEU A 250 1.41 6.81 0.67
CA LEU A 250 0.82 7.31 1.91
C LEU A 250 -0.71 7.44 1.79
N GLY A 251 -1.21 7.90 0.65
CA GLY A 251 -2.65 7.95 0.36
C GLY A 251 -3.28 6.56 0.39
N GLY A 252 -2.61 5.55 -0.17
CA GLY A 252 -3.01 4.15 -0.10
C GLY A 252 -3.06 3.61 1.32
N ILE A 253 -2.05 3.91 2.14
CA ILE A 253 -2.01 3.55 3.57
C ILE A 253 -3.20 4.18 4.32
N LYS A 254 -3.45 5.47 4.11
CA LYS A 254 -4.59 6.16 4.73
C LYS A 254 -5.93 5.58 4.31
N TRP A 255 -6.08 5.20 3.04
CA TRP A 255 -7.28 4.53 2.54
C TRP A 255 -7.47 3.15 3.20
N ILE A 256 -6.41 2.34 3.29
CA ILE A 256 -6.45 1.03 3.97
C ILE A 256 -6.93 1.18 5.41
N LEU A 257 -6.40 2.17 6.12
CA LEU A 257 -6.70 2.45 7.52
C LEU A 257 -8.04 3.18 7.75
N ASN A 258 -8.82 3.44 6.69
CA ASN A 258 -10.07 4.20 6.73
C ASN A 258 -9.92 5.65 7.26
N LEU A 259 -8.74 6.25 7.13
CA LEU A 259 -8.46 7.65 7.46
C LEU A 259 -8.86 8.61 6.32
N GLU A 260 -8.80 8.13 5.08
CA GLU A 260 -9.32 8.82 3.91
C GLU A 260 -10.22 7.86 3.12
N SER A 261 -11.35 8.35 2.61
CA SER A 261 -12.27 7.56 1.80
C SER A 261 -11.75 7.42 0.37
N GLY A 262 -12.02 6.27 -0.26
CA GLY A 262 -11.73 5.98 -1.66
C GLY A 262 -12.57 4.81 -2.13
N ASP A 263 -13.07 4.88 -3.35
CA ASP A 263 -13.86 3.82 -3.96
C ASP A 263 -12.95 2.67 -4.41
N ALA A 264 -13.34 1.44 -4.12
CA ALA A 264 -12.70 0.21 -4.57
C ALA A 264 -13.66 -0.71 -5.34
N THR A 265 -14.84 -0.19 -5.72
CA THR A 265 -15.76 -0.91 -6.61
C THR A 265 -15.05 -1.23 -7.93
N PRO A 266 -15.01 -2.48 -8.37
CA PRO A 266 -14.38 -2.85 -9.63
C PRO A 266 -14.90 -2.05 -10.82
N ASN A 267 -14.00 -1.71 -11.76
CA ASN A 267 -14.35 -0.95 -12.98
C ASN A 267 -13.90 -1.68 -14.25
N PRO A 268 -14.41 -2.89 -14.54
CA PRO A 268 -13.99 -3.72 -15.68
C PRO A 268 -14.20 -3.02 -17.04
N ASP A 269 -15.22 -2.18 -17.17
CA ASP A 269 -15.49 -1.42 -18.39
C ASP A 269 -14.34 -0.48 -18.75
N LEU A 270 -13.66 0.09 -17.75
CA LEU A 270 -12.46 0.89 -17.99
C LEU A 270 -11.35 0.03 -18.62
N SER A 271 -11.08 -1.16 -18.06
CA SER A 271 -10.09 -2.06 -18.62
C SER A 271 -10.40 -2.47 -20.05
N ALA A 272 -11.65 -2.80 -20.34
CA ALA A 272 -12.11 -3.13 -21.69
C ALA A 272 -11.96 -1.95 -22.67
N ALA A 273 -12.33 -0.74 -22.26
CA ALA A 273 -12.17 0.47 -23.06
C ALA A 273 -10.70 0.82 -23.34
N GLN A 274 -9.82 0.69 -22.34
CA GLN A 274 -8.38 0.91 -22.52
C GLN A 274 -7.74 -0.14 -23.42
N GLU A 275 -8.17 -1.40 -23.34
CA GLU A 275 -7.71 -2.45 -24.25
C GLU A 275 -8.16 -2.22 -25.69
N ALA A 276 -9.42 -1.87 -25.90
CA ALA A 276 -9.95 -1.53 -27.24
C ALA A 276 -9.18 -0.36 -27.85
N LYS A 277 -8.89 0.69 -27.05
CA LYS A 277 -8.08 1.82 -27.49
C LYS A 277 -6.65 1.42 -27.84
N ALA A 278 -6.00 0.58 -27.01
CA ALA A 278 -4.65 0.10 -27.28
C ALA A 278 -4.57 -0.69 -28.60
N LYS A 279 -5.56 -1.56 -28.88
CA LYS A 279 -5.68 -2.27 -30.16
C LYS A 279 -5.79 -1.30 -31.35
N ALA A 280 -6.66 -0.30 -31.25
CA ALA A 280 -6.80 0.70 -32.29
C ALA A 280 -5.52 1.53 -32.52
N ASP A 281 -4.78 1.87 -31.46
CA ASP A 281 -3.51 2.59 -31.54
C ASP A 281 -2.41 1.76 -32.24
N VAL A 282 -2.38 0.41 -32.03
CA VAL A 282 -1.48 -0.50 -32.74
C VAL A 282 -1.84 -0.60 -34.22
N GLU A 283 -3.12 -0.76 -34.56
CA GLU A 283 -3.60 -0.82 -35.93
C GLU A 283 -3.30 0.46 -36.72
N ALA A 284 -3.45 1.62 -36.06
CA ALA A 284 -3.13 2.91 -36.66
C ALA A 284 -1.63 3.12 -36.90
N ALA A 285 -0.77 2.59 -36.00
CA ALA A 285 0.69 2.69 -36.13
C ALA A 285 1.28 1.71 -37.16
N GLY A 286 0.57 0.65 -37.52
CA GLY A 286 0.97 -0.33 -38.54
C GLY A 286 0.59 0.07 -39.98
N LYS A 287 -0.12 1.17 -40.16
CA LYS A 287 -0.47 1.77 -41.45
C LYS A 287 0.49 2.90 -41.80
#